data_c210030d10b053b0d83dabc5b02948f8
#
_entry.id   c210030d10b053b0d83dabc5b02948f8
#
_cell.length_a   1.000
_cell.length_b   1.000
_cell.length_c   1.000
_cell.angle_alpha   90.00
_cell.angle_beta   90.00
_cell.angle_gamma   90.00
#
_symmetry.space_group_name_H-M   'P 1'
#
loop_
_entity.id
_entity.type
_entity.pdbx_description
1 polymer ?
#
loop_
_entity_poly.entity_id
_entity_poly.type
_entity_poly.pdbx_seq_one_letter_code
_entity_poly.pdbx_strand_id
1 'polypeptide(L)'
;MSVLETDLAAKHLADRLEERERELEALRRELAAWREKYARAELRDADFTGVSGRDVEPVYTPLDVADLDHANSLGPPGEYPFTRGIHATGYRGRLWTMRQFAGFGGARETNQRYKFLLGRGQTGLSVAFDFPTLMGYDSDHPRSLGEVGKCGVAISSLADMETLFDGIPLGEVSTSMTINGPAAMLFCFYVAAAERQGVKSEQLRGTVQNDMLKEYMAQHAWIYPAEPALKIIVDMFEWGAVHTPRWNTISISGYHIREAGATAAQELAFTLANGFCYVEHGIARGLDVDAFAPRLSFFWDIHNDLFEEVAKLRAARRIWARHLRERYGAKSPRSWTMRFHAQTAGVSLTAQQPMNNVVRVAYQALAAVLGGTQSLHTNSMDETLALPTEEAVLLALRTQQ
;
A
#
# COMPACT_ATOMS: atom_id res chain seq x y z
N MET A 1 34.05 34.47 3.38
CA MET A 1 33.59 35.20 2.17
C MET A 1 33.78 36.70 2.46
N SER A 2 34.42 37.43 1.54
CA SER A 2 34.55 38.87 1.67
C SER A 2 33.21 39.55 1.32
N VAL A 3 33.00 40.78 1.81
CA VAL A 3 31.79 41.58 1.51
C VAL A 3 31.58 41.72 0.02
N LEU A 4 32.65 41.86 -0.75
CA LEU A 4 32.60 41.89 -2.23
C LEU A 4 32.11 40.64 -2.89
N GLU A 5 32.44 39.45 -2.38
CA GLU A 5 31.93 38.14 -2.87
C GLU A 5 30.45 37.98 -2.57
N THR A 6 30.00 38.48 -1.40
CA THR A 6 28.58 38.43 -1.03
C THR A 6 27.73 39.35 -1.91
N ASP A 7 28.22 40.57 -2.21
CA ASP A 7 27.54 41.54 -3.10
C ASP A 7 27.48 41.04 -4.54
N LEU A 8 28.54 40.40 -5.05
CA LEU A 8 28.56 39.83 -6.40
C LEU A 8 27.58 38.64 -6.52
N ALA A 9 27.53 37.79 -5.50
CA ALA A 9 26.61 36.69 -5.46
C ALA A 9 25.14 37.15 -5.36
N ALA A 10 24.86 38.19 -4.59
CA ALA A 10 23.53 38.79 -4.47
C ALA A 10 23.08 39.42 -5.81
N LYS A 11 23.99 40.15 -6.49
CA LYS A 11 23.69 40.69 -7.80
C LYS A 11 23.42 39.61 -8.84
N HIS A 12 24.22 38.56 -8.89
CA HIS A 12 24.03 37.45 -9.82
C HIS A 12 22.71 36.73 -9.55
N LEU A 13 22.31 36.61 -8.29
CA LEU A 13 21.00 36.03 -7.92
C LEU A 13 19.84 36.93 -8.37
N ALA A 14 19.96 38.25 -8.20
CA ALA A 14 18.96 39.22 -8.66
C ALA A 14 18.78 39.15 -10.17
N ASP A 15 19.89 39.18 -10.93
CA ASP A 15 19.86 39.09 -12.41
C ASP A 15 19.16 37.79 -12.89
N ARG A 16 19.43 36.66 -12.20
CA ARG A 16 18.77 35.38 -12.51
C ARG A 16 17.28 35.36 -12.16
N LEU A 17 16.87 36.03 -11.09
CA LEU A 17 15.46 36.16 -10.72
C LEU A 17 14.70 36.99 -11.76
N GLU A 18 15.25 38.14 -12.18
CA GLU A 18 14.66 38.96 -13.25
C GLU A 18 14.57 38.22 -14.59
N GLU A 19 15.58 37.43 -14.94
CA GLU A 19 15.55 36.59 -16.14
C GLU A 19 14.43 35.57 -16.05
N ARG A 20 14.29 34.92 -14.89
CA ARG A 20 13.26 33.93 -14.66
C ARG A 20 11.84 34.49 -14.67
N GLU A 21 11.65 35.70 -14.14
CA GLU A 21 10.37 36.40 -14.21
C GLU A 21 10.00 36.74 -15.64
N ARG A 22 10.97 37.20 -16.44
CA ARG A 22 10.76 37.45 -17.90
C ARG A 22 10.39 36.19 -18.68
N GLU A 23 11.04 35.06 -18.36
CA GLU A 23 10.69 33.76 -18.96
C GLU A 23 9.27 33.33 -18.61
N LEU A 24 8.87 33.46 -17.34
CA LEU A 24 7.51 33.10 -16.89
C LEU A 24 6.44 34.01 -17.53
N GLU A 25 6.72 35.31 -17.71
CA GLU A 25 5.81 36.20 -18.42
C GLU A 25 5.70 35.90 -19.92
N ALA A 26 6.81 35.56 -20.56
CA ALA A 26 6.79 35.09 -21.94
C ALA A 26 5.95 33.82 -22.09
N LEU A 27 6.15 32.83 -21.19
CA LEU A 27 5.39 31.61 -21.17
C LEU A 27 3.88 31.85 -20.93
N ARG A 28 3.51 32.78 -20.06
CA ARG A 28 2.10 33.17 -19.87
C ARG A 28 1.45 33.69 -21.16
N ARG A 29 2.18 34.54 -21.90
CA ARG A 29 1.70 35.06 -23.18
C ARG A 29 1.56 33.98 -24.25
N GLU A 30 2.55 33.11 -24.36
CA GLU A 30 2.53 31.98 -25.30
C GLU A 30 1.39 31.02 -24.98
N LEU A 31 1.19 30.70 -23.70
CA LEU A 31 0.11 29.82 -23.25
C LEU A 31 -1.26 30.44 -23.50
N ALA A 32 -1.43 31.75 -23.28
CA ALA A 32 -2.68 32.45 -23.58
C ALA A 32 -3.00 32.38 -25.10
N ALA A 33 -2.02 32.68 -25.96
CA ALA A 33 -2.20 32.57 -27.39
C ALA A 33 -2.47 31.14 -27.88
N TRP A 34 -1.84 30.16 -27.25
CA TRP A 34 -2.10 28.74 -27.53
C TRP A 34 -3.52 28.31 -27.07
N ARG A 35 -3.97 28.75 -25.89
CA ARG A 35 -5.33 28.47 -25.39
C ARG A 35 -6.42 29.04 -26.30
N GLU A 36 -6.19 30.23 -26.92
CA GLU A 36 -7.11 30.75 -27.91
C GLU A 36 -7.19 29.88 -29.18
N LYS A 37 -6.06 29.35 -29.64
CA LYS A 37 -6.04 28.39 -30.77
C LYS A 37 -6.73 27.08 -30.40
N TYR A 38 -6.46 26.55 -29.20
CA TYR A 38 -7.07 25.33 -28.70
C TYR A 38 -8.61 25.46 -28.58
N ALA A 39 -9.09 26.58 -28.05
CA ALA A 39 -10.54 26.86 -27.92
C ALA A 39 -11.29 26.93 -29.23
N ARG A 40 -10.58 27.22 -30.35
CA ARG A 40 -11.16 27.29 -31.72
C ARG A 40 -11.02 25.96 -32.47
N ALA A 41 -10.25 25.01 -31.92
CA ALA A 41 -10.03 23.74 -32.60
C ALA A 41 -11.22 22.80 -32.36
N GLU A 42 -11.53 22.00 -33.35
CA GLU A 42 -12.49 20.91 -33.20
C GLU A 42 -11.87 19.78 -32.36
N LEU A 43 -12.55 19.37 -31.31
CA LEU A 43 -12.14 18.25 -30.48
C LEU A 43 -12.99 17.03 -30.84
N ARG A 44 -12.41 15.85 -30.67
CA ARG A 44 -13.17 14.61 -30.76
C ARG A 44 -14.24 14.55 -29.66
N ASP A 45 -15.36 13.94 -29.93
CA ASP A 45 -16.42 13.67 -28.90
C ASP A 45 -15.91 12.62 -27.90
N ALA A 46 -15.34 13.09 -26.80
CA ALA A 46 -14.81 12.27 -25.73
C ALA A 46 -14.77 13.04 -24.42
N ASP A 47 -14.85 12.29 -23.33
CA ASP A 47 -14.62 12.78 -21.98
C ASP A 47 -13.10 12.90 -21.73
N PHE A 48 -12.64 14.09 -21.36
CA PHE A 48 -11.24 14.39 -21.06
C PHE A 48 -10.98 14.40 -19.56
N THR A 49 -11.60 13.49 -18.83
CA THR A 49 -11.39 13.31 -17.39
C THR A 49 -10.53 12.08 -17.08
N GLY A 50 -9.90 12.07 -15.90
CA GLY A 50 -9.30 10.87 -15.33
C GLY A 50 -10.34 9.87 -14.83
N VAL A 51 -9.90 8.69 -14.40
CA VAL A 51 -10.78 7.63 -13.84
C VAL A 51 -11.57 8.12 -12.62
N SER A 52 -11.06 9.09 -11.89
CA SER A 52 -11.74 9.73 -10.76
C SER A 52 -12.69 10.88 -11.15
N GLY A 53 -12.96 11.08 -12.43
CA GLY A 53 -13.83 12.15 -12.95
C GLY A 53 -13.24 13.56 -12.81
N ARG A 54 -11.91 13.70 -12.66
CA ARG A 54 -11.23 15.00 -12.65
C ARG A 54 -10.84 15.40 -14.06
N ASP A 55 -11.10 16.67 -14.39
CA ASP A 55 -10.64 17.23 -15.65
C ASP A 55 -9.12 17.13 -15.78
N VAL A 56 -8.66 16.75 -16.97
CA VAL A 56 -7.24 16.71 -17.32
C VAL A 56 -6.98 17.87 -18.26
N GLU A 57 -6.09 18.78 -17.85
CA GLU A 57 -5.68 19.90 -18.70
C GLU A 57 -4.98 19.39 -19.97
N PRO A 58 -5.20 20.01 -21.12
CA PRO A 58 -4.55 19.60 -22.37
C PRO A 58 -3.03 19.77 -22.34
N VAL A 59 -2.51 20.63 -21.47
CA VAL A 59 -1.07 20.85 -21.25
C VAL A 59 -0.82 21.34 -19.83
N TYR A 60 0.24 20.83 -19.20
CA TYR A 60 0.80 21.34 -17.95
C TYR A 60 2.13 22.01 -18.20
N THR A 61 2.38 23.11 -17.50
CA THR A 61 3.55 23.99 -17.70
C THR A 61 4.22 24.29 -16.36
N PRO A 62 5.43 24.91 -16.34
CA PRO A 62 6.02 25.41 -15.10
C PRO A 62 5.13 26.37 -14.31
N LEU A 63 4.14 27.02 -14.94
CA LEU A 63 3.19 27.92 -14.26
C LEU A 63 2.27 27.16 -13.29
N ASP A 64 1.95 25.91 -13.58
CA ASP A 64 1.08 25.07 -12.73
C ASP A 64 1.75 24.67 -11.41
N VAL A 65 3.06 24.84 -11.32
CA VAL A 65 3.88 24.54 -10.15
C VAL A 65 4.72 25.76 -9.69
N ALA A 66 4.37 26.96 -10.15
CA ALA A 66 5.12 28.18 -9.84
C ALA A 66 5.20 28.48 -8.33
N ASP A 67 4.11 28.18 -7.60
CA ASP A 67 4.01 28.39 -6.16
C ASP A 67 4.47 27.16 -5.33
N LEU A 68 5.04 26.14 -5.98
CA LEU A 68 5.45 24.93 -5.29
C LEU A 68 6.71 25.18 -4.45
N ASP A 69 6.56 25.18 -3.14
CA ASP A 69 7.70 25.12 -2.23
C ASP A 69 8.36 23.74 -2.30
N HIS A 70 9.49 23.68 -3.01
CA HIS A 70 10.19 22.43 -3.24
C HIS A 70 10.64 21.77 -1.92
N ALA A 71 11.14 22.54 -0.95
CA ALA A 71 11.65 22.02 0.32
C ALA A 71 10.52 21.44 1.18
N ASN A 72 9.44 22.18 1.37
CA ASN A 72 8.33 21.80 2.23
C ASN A 72 7.29 20.89 1.58
N SER A 73 7.24 20.85 0.24
CA SER A 73 6.26 20.02 -0.48
C SER A 73 6.83 18.74 -1.05
N LEU A 74 8.06 18.76 -1.54
CA LEU A 74 8.70 17.60 -2.18
C LEU A 74 9.84 17.03 -1.33
N GLY A 75 10.84 17.82 -1.00
CA GLY A 75 12.04 17.41 -0.28
C GLY A 75 12.88 16.34 -1.00
N PRO A 76 14.05 15.97 -0.49
CA PRO A 76 14.80 14.80 -0.93
C PRO A 76 14.12 13.47 -0.52
N PRO A 77 14.38 12.36 -1.23
CA PRO A 77 13.95 11.04 -0.77
C PRO A 77 14.50 10.70 0.61
N GLY A 78 13.69 10.11 1.48
CA GLY A 78 14.06 9.75 2.84
C GLY A 78 13.92 10.86 3.87
N GLU A 79 13.63 12.10 3.43
CA GLU A 79 13.46 13.26 4.30
C GLU A 79 11.99 13.69 4.40
N TYR A 80 11.63 14.30 5.55
CA TYR A 80 10.31 14.88 5.77
C TYR A 80 9.96 15.88 4.66
N PRO A 81 8.76 15.86 4.10
CA PRO A 81 7.57 15.07 4.46
C PRO A 81 7.44 13.74 3.69
N PHE A 82 8.50 13.15 3.22
CA PHE A 82 8.60 11.85 2.54
C PHE A 82 7.83 11.74 1.21
N THR A 83 7.53 12.85 0.57
CA THR A 83 6.77 12.87 -0.69
C THR A 83 7.42 12.01 -1.78
N ARG A 84 8.76 11.99 -1.85
CA ARG A 84 9.53 11.21 -2.85
C ARG A 84 9.89 9.79 -2.41
N GLY A 85 9.48 9.35 -1.22
CA GLY A 85 9.76 8.03 -0.67
C GLY A 85 10.42 8.09 0.71
N ILE A 86 10.40 6.97 1.41
CA ILE A 86 10.86 6.87 2.81
C ILE A 86 12.33 6.47 2.97
N HIS A 87 13.04 6.19 1.87
CA HIS A 87 14.44 5.80 1.87
C HIS A 87 15.27 6.74 1.01
N ALA A 88 16.38 7.25 1.53
CA ALA A 88 17.27 8.16 0.83
C ALA A 88 17.82 7.57 -0.49
N THR A 89 18.11 6.27 -0.51
CA THR A 89 18.62 5.56 -1.69
C THR A 89 17.53 5.12 -2.66
N GLY A 90 16.25 5.20 -2.27
CA GLY A 90 15.15 4.62 -3.02
C GLY A 90 15.41 3.13 -3.31
N TYR A 91 15.11 2.68 -4.51
CA TYR A 91 15.35 1.28 -4.92
C TYR A 91 16.80 0.96 -5.28
N ARG A 92 17.70 1.94 -5.29
CA ARG A 92 19.13 1.68 -5.44
C ARG A 92 19.73 0.94 -4.24
N GLY A 93 19.14 1.13 -3.04
CA GLY A 93 19.55 0.42 -1.83
C GLY A 93 18.92 -0.97 -1.73
N ARG A 94 17.62 -1.06 -2.04
CA ARG A 94 16.85 -2.30 -2.00
C ARG A 94 15.59 -2.16 -2.84
N LEU A 95 15.26 -3.19 -3.61
CA LEU A 95 13.98 -3.29 -4.31
C LEU A 95 12.82 -3.54 -3.31
N TRP A 96 11.60 -3.35 -3.77
CA TRP A 96 10.39 -3.73 -3.03
C TRP A 96 10.35 -5.25 -2.79
N THR A 97 9.63 -5.66 -1.78
CA THR A 97 9.36 -7.09 -1.55
C THR A 97 8.35 -7.58 -2.60
N MET A 98 8.75 -8.53 -3.42
CA MET A 98 7.85 -9.20 -4.36
C MET A 98 7.03 -10.22 -3.59
N ARG A 99 5.70 -10.04 -3.60
CA ARG A 99 4.80 -10.73 -2.68
C ARG A 99 3.47 -11.02 -3.37
N GLN A 100 3.38 -12.17 -4.03
CA GLN A 100 2.13 -12.62 -4.61
C GLN A 100 1.17 -13.09 -3.53
N PHE A 101 -0.07 -12.61 -3.58
CA PHE A 101 -1.17 -13.03 -2.72
C PHE A 101 -1.60 -14.42 -3.18
N ALA A 102 -1.53 -15.41 -2.31
CA ALA A 102 -1.80 -16.79 -2.66
C ALA A 102 -2.38 -17.58 -1.49
N GLY A 103 -3.30 -18.46 -1.80
CA GLY A 103 -3.92 -19.42 -0.88
C GLY A 103 -5.07 -20.14 -1.59
N PHE A 104 -5.17 -21.44 -1.41
CA PHE A 104 -6.27 -22.26 -1.91
C PHE A 104 -6.24 -23.64 -1.24
N GLY A 105 -7.38 -24.30 -1.18
CA GLY A 105 -7.47 -25.65 -0.63
C GLY A 105 -7.08 -25.72 0.84
N GLY A 106 -6.36 -26.76 1.21
CA GLY A 106 -5.80 -26.92 2.55
C GLY A 106 -4.41 -26.33 2.69
N ALA A 107 -3.90 -26.40 3.90
CA ALA A 107 -2.57 -25.86 4.26
C ALA A 107 -1.43 -26.48 3.44
N ARG A 108 -1.54 -27.77 3.07
CA ARG A 108 -0.51 -28.50 2.32
C ARG A 108 -0.38 -28.00 0.87
N GLU A 109 -1.49 -27.83 0.18
CA GLU A 109 -1.55 -27.33 -1.19
C GLU A 109 -0.99 -25.91 -1.27
N THR A 110 -1.38 -25.07 -0.34
CA THR A 110 -0.87 -23.70 -0.25
C THR A 110 0.61 -23.65 0.12
N ASN A 111 1.10 -24.53 1.01
CA ASN A 111 2.54 -24.68 1.30
C ASN A 111 3.34 -24.96 0.04
N GLN A 112 2.87 -25.90 -0.81
CA GLN A 112 3.52 -26.22 -2.08
C GLN A 112 3.59 -25.00 -3.01
N ARG A 113 2.50 -24.22 -3.11
CA ARG A 113 2.49 -22.99 -3.88
C ARG A 113 3.49 -21.95 -3.34
N TYR A 114 3.62 -21.81 -2.03
CA TYR A 114 4.61 -20.91 -1.43
C TYR A 114 6.02 -21.33 -1.75
N LYS A 115 6.36 -22.62 -1.63
CA LYS A 115 7.67 -23.17 -2.00
C LYS A 115 7.97 -22.95 -3.48
N PHE A 116 6.97 -23.14 -4.34
CA PHE A 116 7.09 -22.85 -5.78
C PHE A 116 7.44 -21.38 -6.03
N LEU A 117 6.68 -20.45 -5.45
CA LEU A 117 6.89 -19.01 -5.65
C LEU A 117 8.24 -18.52 -5.09
N LEU A 118 8.63 -18.98 -3.91
CA LEU A 118 9.93 -18.67 -3.32
C LEU A 118 11.07 -19.19 -4.21
N GLY A 119 10.94 -20.41 -4.74
CA GLY A 119 11.89 -21.00 -5.70
C GLY A 119 11.96 -20.24 -7.03
N ARG A 120 10.97 -19.40 -7.36
CA ARG A 120 10.93 -18.55 -8.55
C ARG A 120 11.38 -17.10 -8.31
N GLY A 121 11.84 -16.80 -7.09
CA GLY A 121 12.42 -15.50 -6.75
C GLY A 121 11.45 -14.51 -6.08
N GLN A 122 10.30 -14.97 -5.62
CA GLN A 122 9.48 -14.21 -4.69
C GLN A 122 10.23 -14.00 -3.37
N THR A 123 10.12 -12.80 -2.78
CA THR A 123 10.95 -12.42 -1.62
C THR A 123 10.18 -12.27 -0.32
N GLY A 124 8.89 -12.55 -0.32
CA GLY A 124 8.02 -12.58 0.87
C GLY A 124 6.73 -13.29 0.56
N LEU A 125 5.98 -13.68 1.58
CA LEU A 125 4.71 -14.41 1.45
C LEU A 125 3.52 -13.52 1.77
N SER A 126 2.38 -13.78 1.10
CA SER A 126 1.10 -13.18 1.40
C SER A 126 0.02 -14.26 1.40
N VAL A 127 -0.66 -14.41 2.53
CA VAL A 127 -1.64 -15.48 2.77
C VAL A 127 -3.04 -14.99 2.42
N ALA A 128 -3.69 -15.67 1.45
CA ALA A 128 -5.10 -15.57 1.21
C ALA A 128 -5.83 -16.64 2.05
N PHE A 129 -6.68 -16.23 2.96
CA PHE A 129 -7.52 -17.14 3.75
C PHE A 129 -8.89 -17.32 3.11
N ASP A 130 -9.48 -18.49 3.27
CA ASP A 130 -10.83 -18.78 2.78
C ASP A 130 -11.92 -18.05 3.59
N PHE A 131 -13.12 -17.99 3.08
CA PHE A 131 -14.24 -17.31 3.74
C PHE A 131 -14.56 -17.85 5.13
N PRO A 132 -14.60 -19.17 5.38
CA PRO A 132 -14.77 -19.70 6.73
C PRO A 132 -13.73 -19.14 7.70
N THR A 133 -12.45 -19.20 7.36
CA THR A 133 -11.39 -18.64 8.18
C THR A 133 -11.55 -17.14 8.42
N LEU A 134 -11.88 -16.36 7.36
CA LEU A 134 -12.13 -14.90 7.47
C LEU A 134 -13.29 -14.59 8.43
N MET A 135 -14.31 -15.44 8.48
CA MET A 135 -15.50 -15.28 9.32
C MET A 135 -15.38 -15.96 10.68
N GLY A 136 -14.22 -16.57 11.01
CA GLY A 136 -13.99 -17.24 12.28
C GLY A 136 -14.71 -18.56 12.44
N TYR A 137 -15.02 -19.24 11.34
CA TYR A 137 -15.60 -20.58 11.34
C TYR A 137 -14.53 -21.64 11.06
N ASP A 138 -14.63 -22.75 11.78
CA ASP A 138 -13.86 -23.96 11.46
C ASP A 138 -14.39 -24.62 10.17
N SER A 139 -13.55 -25.40 9.51
CA SER A 139 -13.88 -26.02 8.22
C SER A 139 -15.03 -27.01 8.30
N ASP A 140 -15.29 -27.59 9.46
CA ASP A 140 -16.40 -28.55 9.72
C ASP A 140 -17.70 -27.86 10.16
N HIS A 141 -17.69 -26.56 10.35
CA HIS A 141 -18.89 -25.81 10.71
C HIS A 141 -19.94 -25.87 9.59
N PRO A 142 -21.24 -26.03 9.87
CA PRO A 142 -22.28 -26.18 8.83
C PRO A 142 -22.33 -25.03 7.81
N ARG A 143 -21.98 -23.79 8.20
CA ARG A 143 -21.91 -22.62 7.30
C ARG A 143 -20.69 -22.64 6.37
N SER A 144 -19.72 -23.50 6.65
CA SER A 144 -18.49 -23.61 5.84
C SER A 144 -18.67 -24.52 4.62
N LEU A 145 -19.80 -25.23 4.55
CA LEU A 145 -20.08 -26.17 3.45
C LEU A 145 -20.05 -25.50 2.08
N GLY A 146 -19.16 -25.97 1.23
CA GLY A 146 -18.97 -25.46 -0.14
C GLY A 146 -18.05 -24.24 -0.26
N GLU A 147 -17.53 -23.68 0.85
CA GLU A 147 -16.65 -22.51 0.85
C GLU A 147 -15.22 -22.81 1.31
N VAL A 148 -14.98 -23.99 1.91
CA VAL A 148 -13.67 -24.40 2.45
C VAL A 148 -12.63 -24.46 1.32
N GLY A 149 -11.55 -23.70 1.48
CA GLY A 149 -10.42 -23.71 0.53
C GLY A 149 -10.68 -23.11 -0.85
N LYS A 150 -11.84 -22.48 -1.09
CA LYS A 150 -12.29 -22.03 -2.40
C LYS A 150 -11.63 -20.73 -2.87
N CYS A 151 -11.57 -19.72 -2.01
CA CYS A 151 -11.00 -18.40 -2.33
C CYS A 151 -9.75 -18.08 -1.52
N GLY A 152 -9.20 -19.07 -0.85
CA GLY A 152 -8.05 -18.95 0.03
C GLY A 152 -7.78 -20.26 0.75
N VAL A 153 -6.78 -20.27 1.62
CA VAL A 153 -6.43 -21.44 2.42
C VAL A 153 -7.31 -21.55 3.66
N ALA A 154 -7.80 -22.76 3.93
CA ALA A 154 -8.53 -23.09 5.16
C ALA A 154 -7.55 -23.30 6.33
N ILE A 155 -7.69 -22.51 7.40
CA ILE A 155 -6.89 -22.61 8.63
C ILE A 155 -7.84 -22.60 9.83
N SER A 156 -8.09 -23.76 10.39
CA SER A 156 -8.97 -23.93 11.57
C SER A 156 -8.19 -24.14 12.87
N SER A 157 -6.91 -24.51 12.77
CA SER A 157 -6.12 -24.88 13.93
C SER A 157 -4.64 -24.49 13.81
N LEU A 158 -3.92 -24.57 14.95
CA LEU A 158 -2.47 -24.43 14.97
C LEU A 158 -1.77 -25.47 14.06
N ALA A 159 -2.29 -26.70 14.00
CA ALA A 159 -1.72 -27.76 13.15
C ALA A 159 -1.80 -27.40 11.66
N ASP A 160 -2.87 -26.73 11.22
CA ASP A 160 -2.97 -26.20 9.84
C ASP A 160 -1.93 -25.11 9.61
N MET A 161 -1.73 -24.21 10.55
CA MET A 161 -0.73 -23.14 10.44
C MET A 161 0.69 -23.71 10.38
N GLU A 162 1.00 -24.74 11.18
CA GLU A 162 2.27 -25.45 11.13
C GLU A 162 2.48 -26.13 9.78
N THR A 163 1.45 -26.78 9.25
CA THR A 163 1.48 -27.41 7.92
C THR A 163 1.67 -26.38 6.82
N LEU A 164 1.01 -25.23 6.93
CA LEU A 164 1.11 -24.12 5.96
C LEU A 164 2.55 -23.62 5.83
N PHE A 165 3.30 -23.55 6.92
CA PHE A 165 4.68 -23.04 6.94
C PHE A 165 5.73 -24.12 7.12
N ASP A 166 5.36 -25.39 6.97
CA ASP A 166 6.34 -26.49 7.03
C ASP A 166 7.47 -26.31 6.02
N GLY A 167 8.72 -26.35 6.52
CA GLY A 167 9.93 -26.17 5.71
C GLY A 167 10.15 -24.77 5.14
N ILE A 168 9.39 -23.75 5.61
CA ILE A 168 9.60 -22.34 5.26
C ILE A 168 10.21 -21.62 6.47
N PRO A 169 11.42 -21.03 6.35
CA PRO A 169 12.12 -20.42 7.49
C PRO A 169 11.47 -19.10 7.92
N LEU A 170 10.60 -19.13 8.94
CA LEU A 170 9.83 -17.94 9.39
C LEU A 170 10.71 -16.83 9.98
N GLY A 171 11.92 -17.13 10.41
CA GLY A 171 12.90 -16.13 10.84
C GLY A 171 13.51 -15.30 9.69
N GLU A 172 13.45 -15.79 8.46
CA GLU A 172 14.08 -15.18 7.28
C GLU A 172 13.04 -14.60 6.31
N VAL A 173 11.95 -15.32 6.05
CA VAL A 173 10.90 -14.93 5.13
C VAL A 173 9.87 -14.02 5.83
N SER A 174 9.60 -12.85 5.28
CA SER A 174 8.53 -12.00 5.80
C SER A 174 7.16 -12.44 5.28
N THR A 175 6.17 -12.55 6.18
CA THR A 175 4.83 -13.02 5.86
C THR A 175 3.80 -11.92 6.07
N SER A 176 2.90 -11.74 5.11
CA SER A 176 1.70 -10.92 5.25
C SER A 176 0.48 -11.84 5.38
N MET A 177 -0.42 -11.51 6.29
CA MET A 177 -1.67 -12.25 6.50
C MET A 177 -2.86 -11.32 6.30
N THR A 178 -3.67 -11.61 5.27
CA THR A 178 -4.85 -10.80 4.93
C THR A 178 -6.05 -11.29 5.74
N ILE A 179 -6.04 -11.02 7.03
CA ILE A 179 -7.02 -11.46 8.00
C ILE A 179 -7.42 -10.30 8.93
N ASN A 180 -8.69 -10.17 9.27
CA ASN A 180 -9.25 -9.04 10.02
C ASN A 180 -9.98 -9.48 11.29
N GLY A 181 -11.20 -9.95 11.25
CA GLY A 181 -11.94 -10.38 12.45
C GLY A 181 -11.15 -11.36 13.34
N PRO A 182 -10.67 -12.49 12.81
CA PRO A 182 -9.85 -13.45 13.57
C PRO A 182 -8.34 -13.13 13.55
N ALA A 183 -7.92 -11.91 13.24
CA ALA A 183 -6.51 -11.55 13.10
C ALA A 183 -5.66 -11.90 14.32
N ALA A 184 -6.15 -11.64 15.53
CA ALA A 184 -5.43 -11.94 16.76
C ALA A 184 -5.17 -13.45 16.91
N MET A 185 -6.17 -14.30 16.60
CA MET A 185 -6.06 -15.75 16.70
C MET A 185 -5.06 -16.31 15.69
N LEU A 186 -5.19 -15.92 14.40
CA LEU A 186 -4.28 -16.37 13.35
C LEU A 186 -2.85 -15.87 13.58
N PHE A 187 -2.69 -14.69 14.15
CA PHE A 187 -1.38 -14.18 14.54
C PHE A 187 -0.77 -15.01 15.69
N CYS A 188 -1.56 -15.39 16.70
CA CYS A 188 -1.11 -16.30 17.75
C CYS A 188 -0.70 -17.66 17.19
N PHE A 189 -1.46 -18.24 16.25
CA PHE A 189 -1.07 -19.48 15.57
C PHE A 189 0.26 -19.33 14.82
N TYR A 190 0.45 -18.20 14.12
CA TYR A 190 1.69 -17.92 13.42
C TYR A 190 2.90 -17.81 14.35
N VAL A 191 2.75 -17.11 15.48
CA VAL A 191 3.81 -17.01 16.51
C VAL A 191 4.14 -18.38 17.09
N ALA A 192 3.11 -19.16 17.46
CA ALA A 192 3.30 -20.51 18.01
C ALA A 192 3.95 -21.47 17.00
N ALA A 193 3.57 -21.40 15.72
CA ALA A 193 4.21 -22.19 14.66
C ALA A 193 5.69 -21.80 14.48
N ALA A 194 6.02 -20.51 14.58
CA ALA A 194 7.40 -20.04 14.55
C ALA A 194 8.22 -20.50 15.76
N GLU A 195 7.67 -20.45 16.94
CA GLU A 195 8.29 -20.96 18.18
C GLU A 195 8.63 -22.46 18.07
N ARG A 196 7.76 -23.26 17.45
CA ARG A 196 8.03 -24.68 17.16
C ARG A 196 9.15 -24.88 16.14
N GLN A 197 9.38 -23.91 15.26
CA GLN A 197 10.56 -23.89 14.38
C GLN A 197 11.83 -23.36 15.10
N GLY A 198 11.77 -23.01 16.39
CA GLY A 198 12.86 -22.42 17.15
C GLY A 198 13.11 -20.94 16.85
N VAL A 199 12.16 -20.26 16.20
CA VAL A 199 12.24 -18.83 15.86
C VAL A 199 11.58 -18.02 16.98
N LYS A 200 12.35 -17.08 17.57
CA LYS A 200 11.83 -16.18 18.61
C LYS A 200 10.89 -15.14 18.02
N SER A 201 9.88 -14.73 18.78
CA SER A 201 8.87 -13.75 18.35
C SER A 201 9.47 -12.41 17.92
N GLU A 202 10.57 -11.96 18.56
CA GLU A 202 11.27 -10.73 18.22
C GLU A 202 11.97 -10.77 16.84
N GLN A 203 12.20 -11.96 16.30
CA GLN A 203 12.81 -12.14 14.97
C GLN A 203 11.79 -12.06 13.85
N LEU A 204 10.51 -12.29 14.15
CA LEU A 204 9.42 -12.33 13.16
C LEU A 204 9.26 -11.00 12.45
N ARG A 205 9.14 -11.07 11.13
CA ARG A 205 8.93 -9.93 10.23
C ARG A 205 7.74 -10.22 9.35
N GLY A 206 6.81 -9.29 9.32
CA GLY A 206 5.60 -9.47 8.54
C GLY A 206 4.56 -8.43 8.88
N THR A 207 3.33 -8.75 8.52
CA THR A 207 2.17 -7.89 8.70
C THR A 207 0.94 -8.75 8.88
N VAL A 208 0.07 -8.40 9.81
CA VAL A 208 -1.31 -8.84 9.84
C VAL A 208 -2.20 -7.67 9.42
N GLN A 209 -3.24 -7.92 8.60
CA GLN A 209 -4.07 -6.81 8.11
C GLN A 209 -4.83 -6.12 9.23
N ASN A 210 -5.64 -6.86 10.00
CA ASN A 210 -6.23 -6.38 11.25
C ASN A 210 -6.94 -5.01 11.14
N ASP A 211 -7.48 -4.70 9.95
CA ASP A 211 -8.17 -3.45 9.66
C ASP A 211 -9.68 -3.67 9.64
N MET A 212 -10.33 -3.43 10.77
CA MET A 212 -11.76 -3.66 10.91
C MET A 212 -12.63 -2.53 10.36
N LEU A 213 -12.12 -1.29 10.34
CA LEU A 213 -12.93 -0.17 9.86
C LEU A 213 -13.28 -0.33 8.38
N LYS A 214 -12.32 -0.80 7.55
CA LYS A 214 -12.60 -1.06 6.12
C LYS A 214 -13.57 -2.23 5.91
N GLU A 215 -13.66 -3.16 6.86
CA GLU A 215 -14.63 -4.25 6.78
C GLU A 215 -16.07 -3.74 6.86
N TYR A 216 -16.34 -2.77 7.73
CA TYR A 216 -17.66 -2.14 7.82
C TYR A 216 -18.00 -1.28 6.59
N MET A 217 -16.97 -0.78 5.89
CA MET A 217 -17.13 0.13 4.76
C MET A 217 -17.24 -0.60 3.41
N ALA A 218 -16.44 -1.65 3.18
CA ALA A 218 -16.20 -2.19 1.85
C ALA A 218 -16.23 -3.72 1.74
N GLN A 219 -15.49 -4.46 2.57
CA GLN A 219 -15.33 -5.91 2.38
C GLN A 219 -16.42 -6.73 3.07
N HIS A 220 -16.98 -6.21 4.16
CA HIS A 220 -18.11 -6.81 4.92
C HIS A 220 -17.82 -8.16 5.63
N ALA A 221 -16.56 -8.56 5.79
CA ALA A 221 -16.16 -9.76 6.53
C ALA A 221 -15.82 -9.41 7.99
N TRP A 222 -16.82 -9.02 8.77
CA TRP A 222 -16.66 -8.64 10.16
C TRP A 222 -17.39 -9.62 11.12
N ILE A 223 -16.84 -9.78 12.32
CA ILE A 223 -17.35 -10.69 13.35
C ILE A 223 -17.83 -9.91 14.58
N TYR A 224 -17.11 -8.85 14.96
CA TYR A 224 -17.37 -8.04 16.13
C TYR A 224 -17.97 -6.70 15.77
N PRO A 225 -18.78 -6.08 16.65
CA PRO A 225 -19.09 -4.64 16.55
C PRO A 225 -17.83 -3.78 16.60
N ALA A 226 -17.93 -2.52 16.18
CA ALA A 226 -16.78 -1.64 15.98
C ALA A 226 -15.94 -1.44 17.25
N GLU A 227 -16.55 -1.12 18.39
CA GLU A 227 -15.83 -0.85 19.63
C GLU A 227 -15.03 -2.06 20.15
N PRO A 228 -15.58 -3.28 20.26
CA PRO A 228 -14.78 -4.46 20.59
C PRO A 228 -13.65 -4.75 19.59
N ALA A 229 -13.90 -4.51 18.30
CA ALA A 229 -12.89 -4.71 17.28
C ALA A 229 -11.72 -3.72 17.44
N LEU A 230 -12.00 -2.45 17.66
CA LEU A 230 -10.99 -1.43 17.93
C LEU A 230 -10.18 -1.72 19.19
N LYS A 231 -10.85 -2.25 20.25
CA LYS A 231 -10.16 -2.69 21.46
C LYS A 231 -9.11 -3.78 21.14
N ILE A 232 -9.50 -4.83 20.40
CA ILE A 232 -8.60 -5.95 20.04
C ILE A 232 -7.41 -5.42 19.22
N ILE A 233 -7.65 -4.50 18.28
CA ILE A 233 -6.60 -3.90 17.47
C ILE A 233 -5.58 -3.16 18.34
N VAL A 234 -6.04 -2.37 19.32
CA VAL A 234 -5.14 -1.64 20.23
C VAL A 234 -4.41 -2.59 21.18
N ASP A 235 -5.06 -3.66 21.65
CA ASP A 235 -4.41 -4.71 22.44
C ASP A 235 -3.24 -5.35 21.63
N MET A 236 -3.42 -5.54 20.32
CA MET A 236 -2.34 -6.02 19.45
C MET A 236 -1.23 -4.97 19.23
N PHE A 237 -1.53 -3.67 19.24
CA PHE A 237 -0.50 -2.62 19.21
C PHE A 237 0.38 -2.68 20.45
N GLU A 238 -0.26 -2.76 21.64
CA GLU A 238 0.41 -2.82 22.93
C GLU A 238 1.31 -4.05 23.04
N TRP A 239 0.74 -5.22 22.78
CA TRP A 239 1.49 -6.48 22.85
C TRP A 239 2.60 -6.56 21.80
N GLY A 240 2.30 -6.17 20.57
CA GLY A 240 3.23 -6.25 19.44
C GLY A 240 4.43 -5.31 19.57
N ALA A 241 4.25 -4.15 20.18
CA ALA A 241 5.35 -3.21 20.43
C ALA A 241 6.46 -3.83 21.31
N VAL A 242 6.08 -4.72 22.23
CA VAL A 242 6.99 -5.38 23.17
C VAL A 242 7.51 -6.70 22.62
N HIS A 243 6.61 -7.59 22.15
CA HIS A 243 6.94 -8.99 21.87
C HIS A 243 7.32 -9.27 20.41
N THR A 244 6.84 -8.45 19.47
CA THR A 244 7.14 -8.58 18.05
C THR A 244 7.55 -7.25 17.43
N PRO A 245 8.65 -6.62 17.89
CA PRO A 245 9.01 -5.23 17.53
C PRO A 245 9.32 -5.02 16.05
N ARG A 246 9.41 -6.08 15.26
CA ARG A 246 9.66 -6.05 13.80
C ARG A 246 8.40 -6.38 12.98
N TRP A 247 7.27 -6.69 13.63
CA TRP A 247 6.00 -7.02 13.01
C TRP A 247 5.11 -5.79 12.86
N ASN A 248 4.42 -5.66 11.74
CA ASN A 248 3.40 -4.64 11.57
C ASN A 248 2.05 -5.20 12.05
N THR A 249 1.52 -4.62 13.10
CA THR A 249 0.31 -5.09 13.79
C THR A 249 -0.98 -4.71 13.08
N ILE A 250 -0.88 -3.88 12.04
CA ILE A 250 -2.00 -3.50 11.18
C ILE A 250 -1.50 -3.16 9.77
N SER A 251 -2.36 -3.37 8.77
CA SER A 251 -2.23 -2.85 7.41
C SER A 251 -3.51 -2.13 7.05
N ILE A 252 -3.52 -0.81 7.22
CA ILE A 252 -4.68 0.06 6.98
C ILE A 252 -4.95 0.11 5.49
N SER A 253 -6.14 -0.38 5.07
CA SER A 253 -6.36 -0.82 3.69
C SER A 253 -7.30 0.09 2.92
N GLY A 254 -6.77 0.79 1.94
CA GLY A 254 -7.52 1.48 0.89
C GLY A 254 -7.94 0.56 -0.26
N TYR A 255 -7.20 -0.53 -0.48
CA TYR A 255 -7.44 -1.46 -1.58
C TYR A 255 -8.91 -1.86 -1.72
N HIS A 256 -9.53 -2.37 -0.67
CA HIS A 256 -10.91 -2.84 -0.68
C HIS A 256 -11.92 -1.71 -0.92
N ILE A 257 -11.62 -0.51 -0.44
CA ILE A 257 -12.45 0.69 -0.64
C ILE A 257 -12.43 1.09 -2.13
N ARG A 258 -11.26 1.03 -2.75
CA ARG A 258 -11.07 1.32 -4.18
C ARG A 258 -11.75 0.27 -5.06
N GLU A 259 -11.55 -1.03 -4.75
CA GLU A 259 -12.19 -2.16 -5.44
C GLU A 259 -13.72 -2.12 -5.35
N ALA A 260 -14.27 -1.53 -4.27
CA ALA A 260 -15.70 -1.29 -4.09
C ALA A 260 -16.24 -0.07 -4.88
N GLY A 261 -15.38 0.61 -5.68
CA GLY A 261 -15.79 1.67 -6.60
C GLY A 261 -15.46 3.10 -6.15
N ALA A 262 -14.70 3.29 -5.08
CA ALA A 262 -14.24 4.63 -4.68
C ALA A 262 -13.25 5.20 -5.70
N THR A 263 -13.22 6.53 -5.82
CA THR A 263 -12.15 7.23 -6.57
C THR A 263 -10.83 7.18 -5.83
N ALA A 264 -9.71 7.49 -6.49
CA ALA A 264 -8.40 7.54 -5.85
C ALA A 264 -8.35 8.54 -4.68
N ALA A 265 -9.03 9.68 -4.81
CA ALA A 265 -9.13 10.68 -3.74
C ALA A 265 -9.97 10.18 -2.56
N GLN A 266 -11.07 9.46 -2.82
CA GLN A 266 -11.92 8.85 -1.78
C GLN A 266 -11.18 7.72 -1.06
N GLU A 267 -10.50 6.84 -1.80
CA GLU A 267 -9.63 5.81 -1.23
C GLU A 267 -8.62 6.44 -0.26
N LEU A 268 -7.91 7.48 -0.72
CA LEU A 268 -6.92 8.18 0.10
C LEU A 268 -7.55 8.77 1.36
N ALA A 269 -8.66 9.48 1.23
CA ALA A 269 -9.33 10.17 2.34
C ALA A 269 -9.84 9.18 3.39
N PHE A 270 -10.56 8.14 2.99
CA PHE A 270 -11.16 7.17 3.89
C PHE A 270 -10.09 6.32 4.59
N THR A 271 -9.06 5.91 3.86
CA THR A 271 -7.94 5.13 4.43
C THR A 271 -7.16 5.93 5.47
N LEU A 272 -6.87 7.20 5.18
CA LEU A 272 -6.19 8.07 6.15
C LEU A 272 -7.08 8.36 7.37
N ALA A 273 -8.39 8.56 7.18
CA ALA A 273 -9.33 8.73 8.29
C ALA A 273 -9.34 7.49 9.20
N ASN A 274 -9.38 6.29 8.63
CA ASN A 274 -9.25 5.04 9.40
C ASN A 274 -7.91 4.99 10.15
N GLY A 275 -6.81 5.35 9.48
CA GLY A 275 -5.49 5.42 10.10
C GLY A 275 -5.42 6.36 11.30
N PHE A 276 -5.99 7.54 11.16
CA PHE A 276 -6.07 8.50 12.26
C PHE A 276 -6.93 8.01 13.42
N CYS A 277 -8.07 7.36 13.12
CA CYS A 277 -8.91 6.73 14.13
C CYS A 277 -8.12 5.69 14.95
N TYR A 278 -7.35 4.83 14.30
CA TYR A 278 -6.51 3.84 15.02
C TYR A 278 -5.43 4.51 15.88
N VAL A 279 -4.80 5.57 15.40
CA VAL A 279 -3.82 6.34 16.20
C VAL A 279 -4.49 6.95 17.43
N GLU A 280 -5.66 7.55 17.27
CA GLU A 280 -6.42 8.19 18.36
C GLU A 280 -6.84 7.17 19.42
N HIS A 281 -7.26 5.96 19.03
CA HIS A 281 -7.58 4.87 19.97
C HIS A 281 -6.33 4.37 20.73
N GLY A 282 -5.17 4.27 20.05
CA GLY A 282 -3.91 3.95 20.71
C GLY A 282 -3.52 5.00 21.76
N ILE A 283 -3.60 6.27 21.42
CA ILE A 283 -3.33 7.39 22.33
C ILE A 283 -4.35 7.41 23.50
N ALA A 284 -5.63 7.22 23.21
CA ALA A 284 -6.69 7.17 24.24
C ALA A 284 -6.49 6.02 25.23
N ARG A 285 -5.87 4.91 24.79
CA ARG A 285 -5.45 3.81 25.66
C ARG A 285 -4.26 4.19 26.57
N GLY A 286 -3.59 5.31 26.32
CA GLY A 286 -2.39 5.75 27.03
C GLY A 286 -1.07 5.25 26.43
N LEU A 287 -1.09 4.71 25.21
CA LEU A 287 0.13 4.31 24.52
C LEU A 287 0.89 5.53 23.98
N ASP A 288 2.22 5.50 24.10
CA ASP A 288 3.08 6.48 23.43
C ASP A 288 2.99 6.25 21.90
N VAL A 289 2.66 7.30 21.17
CA VAL A 289 2.55 7.26 19.70
C VAL A 289 3.84 6.74 19.05
N ASP A 290 5.00 7.10 19.58
CA ASP A 290 6.29 6.66 19.06
C ASP A 290 6.61 5.18 19.36
N ALA A 291 5.86 4.53 20.25
CA ALA A 291 5.99 3.10 20.54
C ALA A 291 5.28 2.24 19.47
N PHE A 292 4.11 2.64 18.99
CA PHE A 292 3.31 1.81 18.07
C PHE A 292 3.25 2.34 16.62
N ALA A 293 3.24 3.67 16.41
CA ALA A 293 3.12 4.24 15.06
C ALA A 293 4.20 3.79 14.06
N PRO A 294 5.46 3.50 14.46
CA PRO A 294 6.45 2.91 13.56
C PRO A 294 6.06 1.55 12.98
N ARG A 295 5.03 0.89 13.51
CA ARG A 295 4.53 -0.42 13.07
C ARG A 295 3.18 -0.37 12.36
N LEU A 296 2.60 0.80 12.22
CA LEU A 296 1.45 0.99 11.35
C LEU A 296 1.92 0.93 9.89
N SER A 297 1.24 0.11 9.09
CA SER A 297 1.46 -0.01 7.66
C SER A 297 0.17 0.21 6.90
N PHE A 298 0.28 0.34 5.58
CA PHE A 298 -0.87 0.63 4.72
C PHE A 298 -0.93 -0.34 3.55
N PHE A 299 -2.09 -0.39 2.92
CA PHE A 299 -2.33 -1.18 1.73
C PHE A 299 -3.14 -0.36 0.71
N TRP A 300 -2.54 -0.08 -0.45
CA TRP A 300 -3.12 0.74 -1.50
C TRP A 300 -3.45 -0.06 -2.74
N ASP A 301 -4.56 0.27 -3.36
CA ASP A 301 -4.89 -0.18 -4.71
C ASP A 301 -4.13 0.65 -5.75
N ILE A 302 -3.84 0.06 -6.91
CA ILE A 302 -3.19 0.77 -8.03
C ILE A 302 -3.97 0.51 -9.30
N HIS A 303 -4.71 1.52 -9.75
CA HIS A 303 -5.53 1.47 -10.94
C HIS A 303 -4.77 1.95 -12.20
N ASN A 304 -5.44 2.07 -13.33
CA ASN A 304 -4.85 2.35 -14.65
C ASN A 304 -4.43 3.82 -14.87
N ASP A 305 -4.88 4.77 -14.06
CA ASP A 305 -4.45 6.18 -14.18
C ASP A 305 -3.06 6.36 -13.56
N LEU A 306 -2.03 6.19 -14.39
CA LEU A 306 -0.62 6.20 -13.96
C LEU A 306 -0.27 7.43 -13.12
N PHE A 307 -0.64 8.61 -13.58
CA PHE A 307 -0.23 9.86 -12.92
C PHE A 307 -1.01 10.11 -11.62
N GLU A 308 -2.31 9.82 -11.61
CA GLU A 308 -3.15 9.95 -10.43
C GLU A 308 -2.70 8.98 -9.34
N GLU A 309 -2.39 7.72 -9.69
CA GLU A 309 -1.93 6.71 -8.74
C GLU A 309 -0.58 7.07 -8.11
N VAL A 310 0.37 7.54 -8.91
CA VAL A 310 1.66 8.05 -8.40
C VAL A 310 1.43 9.24 -7.47
N ALA A 311 0.57 10.18 -7.85
CA ALA A 311 0.23 11.36 -7.04
C ALA A 311 -0.44 10.97 -5.73
N LYS A 312 -1.39 10.03 -5.75
CA LYS A 312 -2.07 9.48 -4.57
C LYS A 312 -1.07 8.95 -3.52
N LEU A 313 -0.14 8.09 -3.95
CA LEU A 313 0.86 7.50 -3.05
C LEU A 313 1.82 8.55 -2.46
N ARG A 314 2.19 9.56 -3.24
CA ARG A 314 3.02 10.69 -2.79
C ARG A 314 2.28 11.58 -1.81
N ALA A 315 1.01 11.89 -2.09
CA ALA A 315 0.14 12.66 -1.20
C ALA A 315 -0.10 11.90 0.12
N ALA A 316 -0.35 10.60 0.08
CA ALA A 316 -0.56 9.76 1.24
C ALA A 316 0.59 9.89 2.25
N ARG A 317 1.85 9.72 1.80
CA ARG A 317 3.03 9.87 2.68
C ARG A 317 3.13 11.25 3.29
N ARG A 318 2.93 12.30 2.49
CA ARG A 318 3.03 13.68 2.95
C ARG A 318 1.96 14.04 3.99
N ILE A 319 0.71 13.64 3.76
CA ILE A 319 -0.40 13.90 4.67
C ILE A 319 -0.18 13.14 5.98
N TRP A 320 0.16 11.86 5.90
CA TRP A 320 0.48 11.05 7.07
C TRP A 320 1.60 11.65 7.92
N ALA A 321 2.74 11.97 7.31
CA ALA A 321 3.89 12.53 8.00
C ALA A 321 3.55 13.83 8.74
N ARG A 322 2.81 14.72 8.11
CA ARG A 322 2.36 15.98 8.74
C ARG A 322 1.45 15.72 9.93
N HIS A 323 0.43 14.87 9.78
CA HIS A 323 -0.50 14.57 10.86
C HIS A 323 0.19 13.92 12.07
N LEU A 324 1.06 12.93 11.84
CA LEU A 324 1.77 12.27 12.93
C LEU A 324 2.67 13.25 13.69
N ARG A 325 3.36 14.14 12.98
CA ARG A 325 4.25 15.12 13.57
C ARG A 325 3.50 16.28 14.23
N GLU A 326 2.54 16.89 13.52
CA GLU A 326 1.94 18.17 13.88
C GLU A 326 0.70 17.98 14.77
N ARG A 327 -0.15 17.00 14.49
CA ARG A 327 -1.40 16.77 15.26
C ARG A 327 -1.19 15.85 16.45
N TYR A 328 -0.45 14.75 16.27
CA TYR A 328 -0.27 13.75 17.33
C TYR A 328 1.04 13.88 18.10
N GLY A 329 1.90 14.82 17.72
CA GLY A 329 3.11 15.17 18.46
C GLY A 329 4.19 14.08 18.46
N ALA A 330 4.13 13.12 17.51
CA ALA A 330 5.17 12.10 17.36
C ALA A 330 6.53 12.76 17.14
N LYS A 331 7.56 12.29 17.86
CA LYS A 331 8.90 12.87 17.83
C LYS A 331 9.87 12.09 16.93
N SER A 332 9.61 10.79 16.79
CA SER A 332 10.46 9.91 15.99
C SER A 332 10.17 10.04 14.49
N PRO A 333 11.18 10.31 13.64
CA PRO A 333 11.01 10.26 12.18
C PRO A 333 10.43 8.91 11.68
N ARG A 334 10.70 7.82 12.39
CA ARG A 334 10.14 6.50 12.04
C ARG A 334 8.62 6.44 12.19
N SER A 335 8.03 7.21 13.09
CA SER A 335 6.58 7.32 13.28
C SER A 335 5.91 8.12 12.16
N TRP A 336 6.64 9.05 11.52
CA TRP A 336 6.12 9.88 10.43
C TRP A 336 6.16 9.16 9.07
N THR A 337 6.95 8.09 8.95
CA THR A 337 7.08 7.36 7.68
C THR A 337 5.88 6.45 7.45
N MET A 338 5.25 6.55 6.27
CA MET A 338 4.23 5.62 5.82
C MET A 338 4.89 4.51 5.00
N ARG A 339 4.88 3.28 5.52
CA ARG A 339 5.22 2.09 4.75
C ARG A 339 3.95 1.45 4.24
N PHE A 340 3.98 0.93 3.03
CA PHE A 340 2.80 0.32 2.45
C PHE A 340 3.12 -0.81 1.48
N HIS A 341 2.14 -1.69 1.37
CA HIS A 341 1.97 -2.63 0.28
C HIS A 341 1.12 -2.00 -0.81
N ALA A 342 1.40 -2.31 -2.06
CA ALA A 342 0.56 -1.97 -3.19
C ALA A 342 0.11 -3.26 -3.89
N GLN A 343 -1.12 -3.27 -4.38
CA GLN A 343 -1.66 -4.31 -5.23
C GLN A 343 -2.29 -3.67 -6.45
N THR A 344 -2.07 -4.25 -7.61
CA THR A 344 -2.70 -3.82 -8.85
C THR A 344 -4.22 -4.07 -8.78
N ALA A 345 -5.02 -3.16 -9.36
CA ALA A 345 -6.48 -3.17 -9.25
C ALA A 345 -7.11 -4.37 -9.98
N GLY A 346 -7.71 -5.28 -9.23
CA GLY A 346 -8.46 -6.41 -9.77
C GLY A 346 -9.68 -5.94 -10.56
N VAL A 347 -10.39 -4.93 -10.07
CA VAL A 347 -11.58 -4.34 -10.69
C VAL A 347 -11.33 -3.81 -12.11
N SER A 348 -10.09 -3.50 -12.46
CA SER A 348 -9.70 -3.01 -13.79
C SER A 348 -9.53 -4.12 -14.84
N LEU A 349 -9.48 -5.38 -14.41
CA LEU A 349 -9.20 -6.51 -15.28
C LEU A 349 -10.49 -7.06 -15.88
N THR A 350 -10.39 -7.70 -17.05
CA THR A 350 -11.55 -8.21 -17.78
C THR A 350 -11.39 -9.69 -18.11
N ALA A 351 -12.51 -10.42 -18.13
CA ALA A 351 -12.55 -11.82 -18.57
C ALA A 351 -12.33 -11.94 -20.08
N GLN A 352 -12.78 -10.93 -20.85
CA GLN A 352 -12.56 -10.86 -22.28
C GLN A 352 -11.12 -10.52 -22.58
N GLN A 353 -10.50 -11.26 -23.47
CA GLN A 353 -9.10 -11.06 -23.90
C GLN A 353 -8.13 -10.99 -22.69
N PRO A 354 -8.03 -12.06 -21.86
CA PRO A 354 -7.31 -12.01 -20.60
C PRO A 354 -5.82 -11.70 -20.76
N MET A 355 -5.21 -11.96 -21.92
CA MET A 355 -3.83 -11.57 -22.22
C MET A 355 -3.61 -10.07 -22.15
N ASN A 356 -4.61 -9.23 -22.44
CA ASN A 356 -4.50 -7.78 -22.29
C ASN A 356 -4.39 -7.34 -20.81
N ASN A 357 -4.79 -8.19 -19.87
CA ASN A 357 -4.62 -7.91 -18.45
C ASN A 357 -3.13 -7.83 -18.07
N VAL A 358 -2.25 -8.56 -18.74
CA VAL A 358 -0.77 -8.46 -18.52
C VAL A 358 -0.28 -7.03 -18.74
N VAL A 359 -0.77 -6.37 -19.79
CA VAL A 359 -0.41 -4.99 -20.11
C VAL A 359 -0.96 -4.04 -19.05
N ARG A 360 -2.23 -4.18 -18.65
CA ARG A 360 -2.85 -3.37 -17.60
C ARG A 360 -2.06 -3.46 -16.30
N VAL A 361 -1.76 -4.69 -15.87
CA VAL A 361 -0.99 -4.96 -14.63
C VAL A 361 0.42 -4.41 -14.70
N ALA A 362 1.08 -4.45 -15.87
CA ALA A 362 2.42 -3.86 -16.04
C ALA A 362 2.42 -2.33 -15.82
N TYR A 363 1.41 -1.62 -16.35
CA TYR A 363 1.25 -0.17 -16.11
C TYR A 363 0.96 0.14 -14.64
N GLN A 364 0.10 -0.64 -14.01
CA GLN A 364 -0.22 -0.49 -12.59
C GLN A 364 1.00 -0.78 -11.70
N ALA A 365 1.77 -1.82 -12.00
CA ALA A 365 3.02 -2.11 -11.31
C ALA A 365 4.03 -0.96 -11.46
N LEU A 366 4.13 -0.36 -12.66
CA LEU A 366 4.97 0.82 -12.90
C LEU A 366 4.51 2.01 -12.04
N ALA A 367 3.20 2.26 -11.93
CA ALA A 367 2.66 3.32 -11.07
C ALA A 367 3.01 3.08 -9.59
N ALA A 368 2.88 1.84 -9.09
CA ALA A 368 3.25 1.46 -7.73
C ALA A 368 4.73 1.73 -7.44
N VAL A 369 5.62 1.36 -8.37
CA VAL A 369 7.07 1.55 -8.24
C VAL A 369 7.43 3.04 -8.29
N LEU A 370 6.92 3.80 -9.25
CA LEU A 370 7.10 5.24 -9.32
C LEU A 370 6.50 5.96 -8.10
N GLY A 371 5.44 5.41 -7.52
CA GLY A 371 4.84 5.85 -6.28
C GLY A 371 5.64 5.48 -5.02
N GLY A 372 6.66 4.61 -5.10
CA GLY A 372 7.58 4.31 -4.00
C GLY A 372 7.06 3.25 -3.02
N THR A 373 6.42 2.19 -3.50
CA THR A 373 5.94 1.06 -2.68
C THR A 373 7.07 0.26 -2.01
N GLN A 374 6.83 -0.34 -0.85
CA GLN A 374 7.77 -1.23 -0.15
C GLN A 374 7.50 -2.71 -0.42
N SER A 375 6.29 -3.05 -0.84
CA SER A 375 5.97 -4.39 -1.32
C SER A 375 4.88 -4.34 -2.37
N LEU A 376 4.86 -5.30 -3.30
CA LEU A 376 3.96 -5.29 -4.45
C LEU A 376 3.40 -6.68 -4.70
N HIS A 377 2.10 -6.73 -4.97
CA HIS A 377 1.41 -7.83 -5.63
C HIS A 377 0.97 -7.38 -7.03
N THR A 378 1.17 -8.23 -8.01
CA THR A 378 0.65 -8.09 -9.37
C THR A 378 -0.41 -9.16 -9.62
N ASN A 379 -1.62 -8.76 -9.98
CA ASN A 379 -2.70 -9.69 -10.30
C ASN A 379 -2.33 -10.52 -11.53
N SER A 380 -2.78 -11.76 -11.56
CA SER A 380 -2.59 -12.65 -12.70
C SER A 380 -3.56 -12.31 -13.83
N MET A 381 -3.21 -12.68 -15.06
CA MET A 381 -4.06 -12.41 -16.23
C MET A 381 -5.43 -13.06 -16.16
N ASP A 382 -5.56 -14.14 -15.40
CA ASP A 382 -6.77 -14.95 -15.21
C ASP A 382 -7.57 -14.55 -13.95
N GLU A 383 -7.26 -13.41 -13.32
CA GLU A 383 -7.87 -12.90 -12.09
C GLU A 383 -9.41 -12.93 -12.11
N THR A 384 -10.01 -12.56 -13.22
CA THR A 384 -11.48 -12.52 -13.38
C THR A 384 -12.11 -13.87 -13.75
N LEU A 385 -11.32 -14.90 -13.95
CA LEU A 385 -11.77 -16.21 -14.35
C LEU A 385 -11.75 -17.23 -13.20
N ALA A 386 -10.64 -17.27 -12.45
CA ALA A 386 -10.42 -18.22 -11.36
C ALA A 386 -9.20 -17.83 -10.53
N LEU A 387 -8.90 -18.62 -9.49
CA LEU A 387 -7.60 -18.58 -8.82
C LEU A 387 -6.48 -18.85 -9.84
N PRO A 388 -5.32 -18.16 -9.71
CA PRO A 388 -4.31 -18.17 -10.75
C PRO A 388 -3.68 -19.55 -10.95
N THR A 389 -3.53 -19.93 -12.23
CA THR A 389 -2.73 -21.08 -12.64
C THR A 389 -1.26 -20.86 -12.31
N GLU A 390 -0.42 -21.90 -12.33
CA GLU A 390 1.02 -21.77 -12.14
C GLU A 390 1.66 -20.87 -13.21
N GLU A 391 1.23 -21.00 -14.46
CA GLU A 391 1.71 -20.16 -15.56
C GLU A 391 1.33 -18.70 -15.36
N ALA A 392 0.08 -18.42 -15.03
CA ALA A 392 -0.43 -17.06 -14.84
C ALA A 392 0.24 -16.36 -13.63
N VAL A 393 0.39 -17.05 -12.50
CA VAL A 393 1.07 -16.47 -11.32
C VAL A 393 2.55 -16.27 -11.56
N LEU A 394 3.21 -17.15 -12.34
CA LEU A 394 4.60 -16.98 -12.72
C LEU A 394 4.77 -15.75 -13.63
N LEU A 395 3.89 -15.58 -14.63
CA LEU A 395 3.88 -14.41 -15.50
C LEU A 395 3.71 -13.11 -14.70
N ALA A 396 2.77 -13.10 -13.75
CA ALA A 396 2.55 -11.97 -12.85
C ALA A 396 3.80 -11.64 -12.00
N LEU A 397 4.49 -12.65 -11.46
CA LEU A 397 5.75 -12.47 -10.75
C LEU A 397 6.86 -11.92 -11.68
N ARG A 398 6.98 -12.46 -12.90
CA ARG A 398 7.94 -11.95 -13.90
C ARG A 398 7.66 -10.50 -14.30
N THR A 399 6.42 -10.07 -14.32
CA THR A 399 6.04 -8.67 -14.56
C THR A 399 6.67 -7.73 -13.54
N GLN A 400 6.75 -8.12 -12.26
CA GLN A 400 7.47 -7.34 -11.24
C GLN A 400 8.99 -7.36 -11.45
N GLN A 401 9.55 -8.48 -11.85
CA GLN A 401 10.98 -8.66 -12.06
C GLN A 401 11.48 -7.95 -13.31
#